data_ef5b9c2e2016d152c4abae68ec3c2287
#
_entry.id   ef5b9c2e2016d152c4abae68ec3c2287
#
_cell.length_a   1.000
_cell.length_b   1.000
_cell.length_c   1.000
_cell.angle_alpha   90.00
_cell.angle_beta   90.00
_cell.angle_gamma   90.00
#
_symmetry.space_group_name_H-M   'P 1'
#
loop_
_entity.id
_entity.type
_entity.pdbx_description
1 polymer ?
#
loop_
_entity_poly.entity_id
_entity_poly.type
_entity_poly.pdbx_seq_one_letter_code
_entity_poly.pdbx_strand_id
1 'polypeptide(L)'
;AGTIGTLADKTAFGYVKNYYEERGVHKRNCEIDRIVLGCVGVRRTTGQHPGGIVVLPMGEQIYTFTPVQHPANDMTVDITTTHFDYHSIDHNLLKLDILGHDDPTMIRMLQDLTGVDPTQIPLDDKAVMSLFQDTSALGITPDDLVNCQLGALGIPEFGTDFAMGMLIDTQPKEFSDLVRIAGLSHGTDVWLGNAQTLIKEGRATISTAICTRDDI
;
A
#
# COMPACT_ATOMS: atom_id res chain seq x y z
N ALA A 1 4.58 8.26 11.36
CA ALA A 1 4.16 9.20 12.40
C ALA A 1 2.83 9.84 12.03
N GLY A 2 1.85 9.82 12.96
CA GLY A 2 0.57 10.47 12.76
C GLY A 2 0.72 11.98 12.85
N THR A 3 0.28 12.71 11.84
CA THR A 3 0.21 14.16 11.81
C THR A 3 -1.23 14.62 11.62
N ILE A 4 -1.55 15.82 12.11
CA ILE A 4 -2.79 16.48 11.72
C ILE A 4 -2.57 17.03 10.30
N GLY A 5 -3.21 16.43 9.30
CA GLY A 5 -2.95 16.73 7.90
C GLY A 5 -3.56 18.05 7.43
N THR A 6 -4.81 18.34 7.81
CA THR A 6 -5.55 19.50 7.33
C THR A 6 -6.51 20.06 8.37
N LEU A 7 -6.92 21.30 8.19
CA LEU A 7 -8.01 21.93 8.98
C LEU A 7 -9.35 21.25 8.81
N ALA A 8 -9.59 20.60 7.66
CA ALA A 8 -10.80 19.85 7.39
C ALA A 8 -10.89 18.53 8.15
N ASP A 9 -9.84 18.14 8.85
CA ASP A 9 -9.83 16.96 9.69
C ASP A 9 -10.74 17.16 10.92
N LYS A 10 -11.97 16.67 10.80
CA LYS A 10 -12.96 16.69 11.89
C LYS A 10 -12.45 15.99 13.16
N THR A 11 -11.56 15.02 12.99
CA THR A 11 -10.92 14.29 14.08
C THR A 11 -10.01 15.21 14.88
N ALA A 12 -9.22 16.06 14.21
CA ALA A 12 -8.34 17.02 14.87
C ALA A 12 -9.13 18.04 15.71
N PHE A 13 -10.24 18.57 15.15
CA PHE A 13 -11.15 19.45 15.87
C PHE A 13 -11.71 18.77 17.11
N GLY A 14 -12.18 17.53 16.96
CA GLY A 14 -12.73 16.74 18.07
C GLY A 14 -11.69 16.50 19.18
N TYR A 15 -10.46 16.19 18.84
CA TYR A 15 -9.39 16.00 19.83
C TYR A 15 -9.09 17.27 20.62
N VAL A 16 -8.97 18.40 19.94
CA VAL A 16 -8.69 19.68 20.61
C VAL A 16 -9.86 20.10 21.49
N LYS A 17 -11.08 19.94 21.00
CA LYS A 17 -12.30 20.23 21.77
C LYS A 17 -12.37 19.39 23.04
N ASN A 18 -12.27 18.08 22.93
CA ASN A 18 -12.33 17.14 24.04
C ASN A 18 -11.23 17.42 25.06
N TYR A 19 -10.01 17.73 24.61
CA TYR A 19 -8.89 18.06 25.48
C TYR A 19 -9.21 19.21 26.45
N TYR A 20 -9.91 20.24 25.96
CA TYR A 20 -10.33 21.38 26.80
C TYR A 20 -11.53 21.03 27.68
N GLU A 21 -12.51 20.32 27.15
CA GLU A 21 -13.72 19.92 27.89
C GLU A 21 -13.37 19.02 29.10
N GLU A 22 -12.47 18.05 28.93
CA GLU A 22 -11.96 17.20 30.02
C GLU A 22 -11.29 18.00 31.15
N ARG A 23 -10.81 19.20 30.85
CA ARG A 23 -10.17 20.12 31.82
C ARG A 23 -11.10 21.21 32.32
N GLY A 24 -12.38 21.09 32.01
CA GLY A 24 -13.39 22.07 32.42
C GLY A 24 -13.26 23.43 31.74
N VAL A 25 -12.57 23.51 30.62
CA VAL A 25 -12.34 24.74 29.86
C VAL A 25 -13.18 24.74 28.59
N HIS A 26 -14.12 25.67 28.49
CA HIS A 26 -14.87 25.84 27.26
C HIS A 26 -14.18 26.82 26.31
N LYS A 27 -13.94 26.38 25.07
CA LYS A 27 -13.41 27.22 23.99
C LYS A 27 -14.43 27.39 22.88
N ARG A 28 -14.46 28.60 22.25
CA ARG A 28 -15.28 28.80 21.05
C ARG A 28 -14.70 28.02 19.87
N ASN A 29 -15.56 27.62 18.94
CA ASN A 29 -15.14 26.86 17.76
C ASN A 29 -14.01 27.55 16.97
N CYS A 30 -14.11 28.88 16.78
CA CYS A 30 -13.08 29.63 16.09
C CYS A 30 -11.70 29.57 16.81
N GLU A 31 -11.67 29.48 18.12
CA GLU A 31 -10.44 29.32 18.87
C GLU A 31 -9.91 27.89 18.76
N ILE A 32 -10.79 26.89 18.74
CA ILE A 32 -10.42 25.51 18.47
C ILE A 32 -9.82 25.38 17.07
N ASP A 33 -10.45 25.98 16.06
CA ASP A 33 -9.95 25.99 14.67
C ASP A 33 -8.56 26.65 14.59
N ARG A 34 -8.34 27.74 15.30
CA ARG A 34 -7.03 28.41 15.36
C ARG A 34 -5.96 27.49 15.95
N ILE A 35 -6.29 26.74 17.01
CA ILE A 35 -5.37 25.81 17.64
C ILE A 35 -5.12 24.63 16.70
N VAL A 36 -6.14 24.07 16.05
CA VAL A 36 -5.99 23.00 15.07
C VAL A 36 -5.06 23.44 13.93
N LEU A 37 -5.22 24.67 13.44
CA LEU A 37 -4.34 25.24 12.43
C LEU A 37 -2.86 25.24 12.89
N GLY A 38 -2.61 25.63 14.14
CA GLY A 38 -1.25 25.60 14.72
C GLY A 38 -0.70 24.19 14.93
N CYS A 39 -1.58 23.16 14.94
CA CYS A 39 -1.19 21.74 15.07
C CYS A 39 -0.99 21.04 13.72
N VAL A 40 -1.37 21.66 12.62
CA VAL A 40 -1.18 21.07 11.28
C VAL A 40 0.31 20.88 11.01
N GLY A 41 0.69 19.67 10.56
CA GLY A 41 2.08 19.30 10.31
C GLY A 41 2.89 18.92 11.54
N VAL A 42 2.37 19.13 12.76
CA VAL A 42 3.04 18.71 13.99
C VAL A 42 2.94 17.21 14.14
N ARG A 43 4.06 16.53 14.35
CA ARG A 43 4.09 15.08 14.58
C ARG A 43 3.52 14.75 15.96
N ARG A 44 2.55 13.83 15.99
CA ARG A 44 1.86 13.41 17.20
C ARG A 44 2.44 12.13 17.80
N THR A 45 2.79 11.20 16.92
CA THR A 45 3.32 9.89 17.31
C THR A 45 4.48 9.51 16.39
N THR A 46 5.26 8.54 16.85
CA THR A 46 6.27 7.89 16.02
C THR A 46 5.79 6.49 15.65
N GLY A 47 6.15 6.05 14.47
CA GLY A 47 5.84 4.70 13.99
C GLY A 47 7.11 4.00 13.55
N GLN A 48 7.01 2.69 13.43
CA GLN A 48 8.05 1.83 12.90
C GLN A 48 7.74 1.50 11.44
N HIS A 49 8.75 1.56 10.58
CA HIS A 49 8.65 0.98 9.25
C HIS A 49 8.66 -0.56 9.35
N PRO A 50 7.72 -1.27 8.72
CA PRO A 50 7.55 -2.72 8.95
C PRO A 50 8.70 -3.59 8.43
N GLY A 51 9.49 -3.12 7.48
CA GLY A 51 10.57 -3.88 6.88
C GLY A 51 11.88 -3.10 6.67
N GLY A 52 11.93 -1.84 7.10
CA GLY A 52 13.10 -0.99 6.91
C GLY A 52 14.15 -1.20 7.99
N ILE A 53 15.37 -1.52 7.58
CA ILE A 53 16.54 -1.63 8.45
C ILE A 53 17.59 -0.65 7.99
N VAL A 54 18.04 0.21 8.91
CA VAL A 54 19.12 1.16 8.64
C VAL A 54 20.46 0.47 8.87
N VAL A 55 21.33 0.54 7.87
CA VAL A 55 22.69 -0.03 7.91
C VAL A 55 23.69 1.10 8.15
N LEU A 56 24.54 0.90 9.16
CA LEU A 56 25.60 1.85 9.50
C LEU A 56 26.88 1.51 8.75
N PRO A 57 27.71 2.52 8.42
CA PRO A 57 29.09 2.28 8.01
C PRO A 57 29.86 1.53 9.11
N MET A 58 30.80 0.69 8.69
CA MET A 58 31.60 -0.08 9.63
C MET A 58 32.39 0.82 10.58
N GLY A 59 32.28 0.55 11.87
CA GLY A 59 32.96 1.31 12.92
C GLY A 59 32.17 2.53 13.44
N GLU A 60 31.06 2.87 12.80
CA GLU A 60 30.22 3.99 13.24
C GLU A 60 29.13 3.54 14.22
N GLN A 61 28.66 4.47 15.02
CA GLN A 61 27.55 4.26 15.95
C GLN A 61 26.32 5.06 15.50
N ILE A 62 25.14 4.51 15.72
CA ILE A 62 23.88 5.19 15.35
C ILE A 62 23.73 6.59 15.93
N TYR A 63 24.27 6.81 17.13
CA TYR A 63 24.20 8.09 17.84
C TYR A 63 24.96 9.22 17.14
N THR A 64 25.85 8.89 16.20
CA THR A 64 26.53 9.88 15.36
C THR A 64 25.55 10.52 14.36
N PHE A 65 24.51 9.79 13.97
CA PHE A 65 23.59 10.18 12.91
C PHE A 65 22.22 10.64 13.47
N THR A 66 21.73 10.00 14.51
CA THR A 66 20.39 10.25 15.04
C THR A 66 20.26 9.81 16.49
N PRO A 67 19.44 10.47 17.31
CA PRO A 67 18.93 9.87 18.53
C PRO A 67 18.11 8.62 18.21
N VAL A 68 18.01 7.72 19.15
CA VAL A 68 17.21 6.50 19.04
C VAL A 68 16.06 6.51 20.05
N GLN A 69 15.02 5.74 19.76
CA GLN A 69 13.82 5.65 20.60
C GLN A 69 13.12 4.31 20.44
N HIS A 70 12.26 3.99 21.38
CA HIS A 70 11.27 2.93 21.19
C HIS A 70 10.05 3.46 20.43
N PRO A 71 9.54 2.73 19.40
CA PRO A 71 8.36 3.15 18.65
C PRO A 71 7.17 3.42 19.57
N ALA A 72 6.44 4.49 19.33
CA ALA A 72 5.29 4.94 20.13
C ALA A 72 5.57 5.06 21.65
N ASN A 73 6.83 5.20 22.05
CA ASN A 73 7.28 5.17 23.47
C ASN A 73 6.94 3.87 24.21
N ASP A 74 6.77 2.77 23.49
CA ASP A 74 6.51 1.47 24.08
C ASP A 74 7.82 0.82 24.53
N MET A 75 8.07 0.85 25.84
CA MET A 75 9.27 0.27 26.46
C MET A 75 9.18 -1.25 26.65
N THR A 76 8.04 -1.87 26.30
CA THR A 76 7.85 -3.32 26.43
C THR A 76 8.39 -4.08 25.22
N VAL A 77 8.63 -3.40 24.11
CA VAL A 77 9.19 -3.98 22.87
C VAL A 77 10.69 -3.74 22.80
N ASP A 78 11.44 -4.77 22.48
CA ASP A 78 12.90 -4.70 22.27
C ASP A 78 13.25 -4.23 20.84
N ILE A 79 12.56 -3.18 20.39
CA ILE A 79 12.78 -2.59 19.08
C ILE A 79 13.24 -1.15 19.25
N THR A 80 14.36 -0.82 18.65
CA THR A 80 14.89 0.53 18.64
C THR A 80 14.79 1.11 17.23
N THR A 81 14.28 2.33 17.11
CA THR A 81 14.17 3.05 15.84
C THR A 81 14.96 4.34 15.86
N THR A 82 15.27 4.88 14.70
CA THR A 82 15.80 6.23 14.57
C THR A 82 14.72 7.24 15.00
N HIS A 83 15.14 8.30 15.69
CA HIS A 83 14.23 9.39 16.03
C HIS A 83 13.99 10.30 14.82
N PHE A 84 15.05 10.59 14.05
CA PHE A 84 14.88 11.34 12.82
C PHE A 84 14.20 10.50 11.76
N ASP A 85 13.36 11.15 10.97
CA ASP A 85 12.80 10.56 9.76
C ASP A 85 13.92 10.18 8.80
N TYR A 86 13.79 8.99 8.17
CA TYR A 86 14.84 8.49 7.28
C TYR A 86 15.18 9.46 6.15
N HIS A 87 14.22 10.14 5.57
CA HIS A 87 14.46 11.13 4.52
C HIS A 87 15.33 12.33 4.95
N SER A 88 15.48 12.55 6.26
CA SER A 88 16.37 13.56 6.80
C SER A 88 17.82 13.09 6.98
N ILE A 89 18.07 11.78 6.87
CA ILE A 89 19.36 11.13 7.10
C ILE A 89 19.77 10.16 5.98
N ASP A 90 19.03 10.11 4.89
CA ASP A 90 19.23 9.18 3.77
C ASP A 90 20.53 9.42 2.99
N HIS A 91 21.06 10.64 3.05
CA HIS A 91 22.35 10.96 2.43
C HIS A 91 23.55 10.28 3.12
N ASN A 92 23.41 9.85 4.35
CA ASN A 92 24.49 9.33 5.18
C ASN A 92 24.35 7.86 5.53
N LEU A 93 23.15 7.29 5.37
CA LEU A 93 22.83 5.93 5.81
C LEU A 93 22.11 5.18 4.70
N LEU A 94 22.42 3.90 4.59
CA LEU A 94 21.69 2.98 3.71
C LEU A 94 20.50 2.40 4.48
N LYS A 95 19.33 2.42 3.86
CA LYS A 95 18.16 1.66 4.34
C LYS A 95 17.96 0.44 3.44
N LEU A 96 17.83 -0.71 4.04
CA LEU A 96 17.37 -1.93 3.38
C LEU A 96 15.91 -2.13 3.72
N ASP A 97 15.06 -2.21 2.73
CA ASP A 97 13.65 -2.56 2.88
C ASP A 97 13.49 -4.07 2.66
N ILE A 98 13.36 -4.80 3.76
CA ILE A 98 13.22 -6.26 3.77
C ILE A 98 11.75 -6.57 4.04
N LEU A 99 11.01 -6.74 2.96
CA LEU A 99 9.59 -7.07 3.01
C LEU A 99 9.42 -8.54 2.64
N GLY A 100 8.83 -9.30 3.57
CA GLY A 100 8.49 -10.71 3.32
C GLY A 100 7.45 -10.81 2.21
N HIS A 101 7.65 -11.73 1.27
CA HIS A 101 6.71 -12.00 0.19
C HIS A 101 6.59 -13.51 -0.04
N ASP A 102 5.38 -14.02 -0.17
CA ASP A 102 5.15 -15.45 -0.33
C ASP A 102 5.40 -15.96 -1.76
N ASP A 103 5.27 -15.08 -2.76
CA ASP A 103 5.35 -15.46 -4.18
C ASP A 103 6.67 -16.13 -4.57
N PRO A 104 7.87 -15.66 -4.15
CA PRO A 104 9.10 -16.33 -4.48
C PRO A 104 9.17 -17.77 -3.95
N THR A 105 8.60 -18.01 -2.76
CA THR A 105 8.50 -19.34 -2.16
C THR A 105 7.57 -20.25 -2.96
N MET A 106 6.42 -19.74 -3.39
CA MET A 106 5.46 -20.46 -4.22
C MET A 106 6.05 -20.79 -5.60
N ILE A 107 6.70 -19.83 -6.24
CA ILE A 107 7.36 -20.03 -7.53
C ILE A 107 8.45 -21.10 -7.41
N ARG A 108 9.26 -21.07 -6.36
CA ARG A 108 10.29 -22.07 -6.12
C ARG A 108 9.68 -23.46 -5.90
N MET A 109 8.63 -23.56 -5.12
CA MET A 109 7.93 -24.83 -4.90
C MET A 109 7.40 -25.40 -6.22
N LEU A 110 6.78 -24.57 -7.04
CA LEU A 110 6.27 -24.99 -8.36
C LEU A 110 7.40 -25.42 -9.29
N GLN A 111 8.54 -24.73 -9.27
CA GLN A 111 9.73 -25.14 -10.01
C GLN A 111 10.22 -26.51 -9.56
N ASP A 112 10.30 -26.77 -8.26
CA ASP A 112 10.76 -28.04 -7.71
C ASP A 112 9.78 -29.19 -8.04
N LEU A 113 8.47 -28.94 -8.09
CA LEU A 113 7.45 -29.93 -8.42
C LEU A 113 7.36 -30.23 -9.93
N THR A 114 7.53 -29.22 -10.78
CA THR A 114 7.30 -29.34 -12.23
C THR A 114 8.59 -29.49 -13.03
N GLY A 115 9.73 -29.11 -12.48
CA GLY A 115 11.01 -29.01 -13.18
C GLY A 115 11.07 -27.85 -14.20
N VAL A 116 10.06 -26.99 -14.25
CA VAL A 116 10.00 -25.86 -15.18
C VAL A 116 10.73 -24.66 -14.59
N ASP A 117 11.65 -24.08 -15.37
CA ASP A 117 12.31 -22.84 -14.99
C ASP A 117 11.34 -21.65 -15.17
N PRO A 118 10.96 -20.95 -14.08
CA PRO A 118 10.01 -19.86 -14.14
C PRO A 118 10.46 -18.69 -15.02
N THR A 119 11.76 -18.52 -15.21
CA THR A 119 12.31 -17.46 -16.08
C THR A 119 12.09 -17.72 -17.56
N GLN A 120 11.75 -18.96 -17.94
CA GLN A 120 11.49 -19.37 -19.32
C GLN A 120 9.97 -19.41 -19.65
N ILE A 121 9.10 -19.13 -18.67
CA ILE A 121 7.66 -19.13 -18.91
C ILE A 121 7.27 -17.88 -19.71
N PRO A 122 6.56 -18.05 -20.87
CA PRO A 122 6.08 -16.90 -21.62
C PRO A 122 5.01 -16.15 -20.84
N LEU A 123 5.04 -14.81 -20.90
CA LEU A 123 4.10 -13.93 -20.19
C LEU A 123 2.87 -13.56 -21.04
N ASP A 124 2.79 -14.06 -22.27
CA ASP A 124 1.75 -13.75 -23.25
C ASP A 124 0.83 -14.93 -23.57
N ASP A 125 0.85 -15.98 -22.74
CA ASP A 125 -0.04 -17.12 -22.92
C ASP A 125 -1.51 -16.70 -22.75
N LYS A 126 -2.27 -16.90 -23.84
CA LYS A 126 -3.68 -16.46 -23.91
C LYS A 126 -4.60 -17.22 -22.95
N ALA A 127 -4.33 -18.50 -22.72
CA ALA A 127 -5.12 -19.29 -21.78
C ALA A 127 -4.89 -18.84 -20.34
N VAL A 128 -3.65 -18.53 -19.99
CA VAL A 128 -3.32 -17.95 -18.68
C VAL A 128 -3.94 -16.56 -18.55
N MET A 129 -3.86 -15.71 -19.56
CA MET A 129 -4.46 -14.37 -19.54
C MET A 129 -5.99 -14.41 -19.40
N SER A 130 -6.66 -15.43 -19.94
CA SER A 130 -8.12 -15.56 -19.81
C SER A 130 -8.57 -15.83 -18.35
N LEU A 131 -7.69 -16.31 -17.47
CA LEU A 131 -7.99 -16.48 -16.03
C LEU A 131 -8.36 -15.16 -15.33
N PHE A 132 -7.90 -14.06 -15.85
CA PHE A 132 -8.22 -12.72 -15.34
C PHE A 132 -9.53 -12.16 -15.92
N GLN A 133 -10.21 -12.91 -16.76
CA GLN A 133 -11.48 -12.54 -17.39
C GLN A 133 -12.61 -13.52 -17.07
N ASP A 134 -12.31 -14.82 -17.05
CA ASP A 134 -13.28 -15.88 -16.79
C ASP A 134 -12.62 -17.17 -16.25
N THR A 135 -13.39 -18.24 -16.10
CA THR A 135 -12.95 -19.56 -15.60
C THR A 135 -12.72 -20.58 -16.69
N SER A 136 -12.92 -20.25 -17.96
CA SER A 136 -12.99 -21.22 -19.06
C SER A 136 -11.69 -22.00 -19.27
N ALA A 137 -10.54 -21.35 -19.07
CA ALA A 137 -9.23 -22.01 -19.19
C ALA A 137 -9.00 -23.10 -18.14
N LEU A 138 -9.71 -23.06 -17.01
CA LEU A 138 -9.66 -24.08 -15.98
C LEU A 138 -10.63 -25.24 -16.27
N GLY A 139 -11.52 -25.11 -17.27
CA GLY A 139 -12.54 -26.11 -17.58
C GLY A 139 -13.62 -26.26 -16.49
N ILE A 140 -13.81 -25.23 -15.69
CA ILE A 140 -14.78 -25.18 -14.59
C ILE A 140 -15.75 -24.00 -14.76
N THR A 141 -16.85 -24.05 -14.02
CA THR A 141 -17.85 -22.98 -14.00
C THR A 141 -17.67 -22.11 -12.76
N PRO A 142 -18.24 -20.89 -12.72
CA PRO A 142 -18.24 -20.06 -11.51
C PRO A 142 -18.80 -20.75 -10.28
N ASP A 143 -19.79 -21.65 -10.43
CA ASP A 143 -20.39 -22.39 -9.32
C ASP A 143 -19.38 -23.32 -8.63
N ASP A 144 -18.40 -23.84 -9.38
CA ASP A 144 -17.31 -24.67 -8.85
C ASP A 144 -16.30 -23.84 -8.02
N LEU A 145 -16.28 -22.52 -8.19
CA LEU A 145 -15.42 -21.55 -7.50
C LEU A 145 -16.21 -20.62 -6.57
N VAL A 146 -17.16 -21.14 -5.84
CA VAL A 146 -17.95 -20.34 -4.87
C VAL A 146 -18.58 -19.11 -5.53
N ASN A 147 -19.08 -19.27 -6.75
CA ASN A 147 -19.63 -18.22 -7.63
C ASN A 147 -18.61 -17.15 -8.07
N CYS A 148 -17.32 -17.40 -7.97
CA CYS A 148 -16.30 -16.50 -8.50
C CYS A 148 -16.26 -16.59 -10.03
N GLN A 149 -16.42 -15.46 -10.70
CA GLN A 149 -16.44 -15.40 -12.18
C GLN A 149 -15.06 -15.45 -12.81
N LEU A 150 -14.01 -15.27 -12.02
CA LEU A 150 -12.63 -15.20 -12.49
C LEU A 150 -11.82 -16.42 -12.05
N GLY A 151 -10.95 -16.88 -12.94
CA GLY A 151 -9.95 -17.90 -12.61
C GLY A 151 -8.79 -17.39 -11.73
N ALA A 152 -8.77 -16.11 -11.41
CA ALA A 152 -7.72 -15.45 -10.64
C ALA A 152 -7.82 -15.61 -9.12
N LEU A 153 -8.85 -16.28 -8.59
CA LEU A 153 -9.11 -16.40 -7.15
C LEU A 153 -7.91 -16.91 -6.34
N GLY A 154 -7.16 -17.86 -6.89
CA GLY A 154 -5.98 -18.42 -6.23
C GLY A 154 -4.66 -17.71 -6.53
N ILE A 155 -4.67 -16.64 -7.32
CA ILE A 155 -3.46 -15.92 -7.69
C ILE A 155 -3.16 -14.86 -6.61
N PRO A 156 -1.95 -14.86 -6.01
CA PRO A 156 -1.57 -13.86 -5.02
C PRO A 156 -1.80 -12.43 -5.52
N GLU A 157 -2.26 -11.56 -4.63
CA GLU A 157 -2.64 -10.16 -4.87
C GLU A 157 -3.88 -9.97 -5.77
N PHE A 158 -4.10 -10.80 -6.78
CA PHE A 158 -5.24 -10.70 -7.70
C PHE A 158 -6.50 -11.43 -7.21
N GLY A 159 -6.38 -12.32 -6.23
CA GLY A 159 -7.49 -13.10 -5.66
C GLY A 159 -8.27 -12.38 -4.56
N THR A 160 -7.98 -11.13 -4.25
CA THR A 160 -8.76 -10.34 -3.29
C THR A 160 -10.02 -9.78 -3.95
N ASP A 161 -11.09 -9.57 -3.19
CA ASP A 161 -12.35 -9.01 -3.71
C ASP A 161 -12.12 -7.66 -4.41
N PHE A 162 -11.25 -6.83 -3.85
CA PHE A 162 -10.88 -5.55 -4.43
C PHE A 162 -10.20 -5.70 -5.79
N ALA A 163 -9.16 -6.55 -5.88
CA ALA A 163 -8.44 -6.77 -7.12
C ALA A 163 -9.30 -7.48 -8.17
N MET A 164 -10.11 -8.46 -7.77
CA MET A 164 -11.07 -9.11 -8.68
C MET A 164 -12.11 -8.11 -9.22
N GLY A 165 -12.57 -7.18 -8.41
CA GLY A 165 -13.41 -6.07 -8.85
C GLY A 165 -12.74 -5.21 -9.92
N MET A 166 -11.44 -4.91 -9.75
CA MET A 166 -10.64 -4.19 -10.75
C MET A 166 -10.52 -4.97 -12.06
N LEU A 167 -10.28 -6.28 -12.00
CA LEU A 167 -10.21 -7.15 -13.19
C LEU A 167 -11.53 -7.17 -13.96
N ILE A 168 -12.66 -7.23 -13.26
CA ILE A 168 -14.00 -7.19 -13.88
C ILE A 168 -14.22 -5.85 -14.58
N ASP A 169 -13.85 -4.74 -13.94
CA ASP A 169 -14.02 -3.40 -14.49
C ASP A 169 -13.09 -3.13 -15.71
N THR A 170 -11.89 -3.70 -15.71
CA THR A 170 -10.85 -3.38 -16.69
C THR A 170 -10.76 -4.36 -17.86
N GLN A 171 -11.15 -5.62 -17.66
CA GLN A 171 -11.07 -6.71 -18.64
C GLN A 171 -9.68 -6.79 -19.31
N PRO A 172 -8.59 -7.07 -18.57
CA PRO A 172 -7.23 -7.04 -19.06
C PRO A 172 -7.02 -8.04 -20.21
N LYS A 173 -6.25 -7.64 -21.21
CA LYS A 173 -5.97 -8.46 -22.41
C LYS A 173 -4.50 -8.83 -22.55
N GLU A 174 -3.64 -8.03 -21.91
CA GLU A 174 -2.19 -8.16 -22.03
C GLU A 174 -1.55 -8.15 -20.63
N PHE A 175 -0.35 -8.74 -20.53
CA PHE A 175 0.41 -8.73 -19.27
C PHE A 175 0.68 -7.31 -18.76
N SER A 176 0.91 -6.36 -19.67
CA SER A 176 1.08 -4.95 -19.35
C SER A 176 -0.13 -4.34 -18.63
N ASP A 177 -1.35 -4.83 -18.92
CA ASP A 177 -2.56 -4.40 -18.22
C ASP A 177 -2.55 -4.90 -16.77
N LEU A 178 -2.09 -6.13 -16.53
CA LEU A 178 -1.96 -6.68 -15.19
C LEU A 178 -0.95 -5.89 -14.34
N VAL A 179 0.16 -5.46 -14.94
CA VAL A 179 1.15 -4.61 -14.25
C VAL A 179 0.52 -3.29 -13.80
N ARG A 180 -0.29 -2.66 -14.66
CA ARG A 180 -1.00 -1.41 -14.33
C ARG A 180 -2.04 -1.63 -13.24
N ILE A 181 -2.83 -2.71 -13.33
CA ILE A 181 -3.83 -3.06 -12.31
C ILE A 181 -3.16 -3.32 -10.97
N ALA A 182 -2.05 -4.07 -10.95
CA ALA A 182 -1.28 -4.29 -9.73
C ALA A 182 -0.80 -2.97 -9.12
N GLY A 183 -0.27 -2.06 -9.94
CA GLY A 183 0.13 -0.72 -9.48
C GLY A 183 -1.02 0.07 -8.86
N LEU A 184 -2.17 0.08 -9.52
CA LEU A 184 -3.38 0.79 -9.07
C LEU A 184 -4.02 0.18 -7.81
N SER A 185 -3.73 -1.08 -7.51
CA SER A 185 -4.25 -1.75 -6.30
C SER A 185 -3.59 -1.29 -4.99
N HIS A 186 -2.45 -0.61 -5.07
CA HIS A 186 -1.69 -0.15 -3.91
C HIS A 186 -2.14 1.19 -3.31
N GLY A 187 -3.31 1.68 -3.70
CA GLY A 187 -3.91 2.88 -3.13
C GLY A 187 -5.39 2.94 -3.47
N THR A 188 -6.27 2.83 -2.48
CA THR A 188 -7.72 2.86 -2.72
C THR A 188 -8.17 4.13 -3.43
N ASP A 189 -7.62 5.27 -3.06
CA ASP A 189 -7.95 6.57 -3.65
C ASP A 189 -7.38 6.77 -5.07
N VAL A 190 -6.39 5.97 -5.46
CA VAL A 190 -5.86 5.97 -6.83
C VAL A 190 -6.83 5.27 -7.77
N TRP A 191 -7.50 4.24 -7.30
CA TRP A 191 -8.47 3.47 -8.07
C TRP A 191 -9.89 4.01 -7.92
N LEU A 192 -10.45 3.98 -6.69
CA LEU A 192 -11.83 4.35 -6.41
C LEU A 192 -12.07 5.86 -6.65
N GLY A 193 -13.10 6.16 -7.44
CA GLY A 193 -13.44 7.56 -7.75
C GLY A 193 -12.47 8.25 -8.72
N ASN A 194 -11.42 7.57 -9.15
CA ASN A 194 -10.41 8.06 -10.10
C ASN A 194 -10.36 7.17 -11.35
N ALA A 195 -9.34 6.34 -11.52
CA ALA A 195 -9.18 5.50 -12.70
C ALA A 195 -10.40 4.60 -12.96
N GLN A 196 -11.01 4.05 -11.91
CA GLN A 196 -12.25 3.27 -12.01
C GLN A 196 -13.39 4.04 -12.69
N THR A 197 -13.60 5.29 -12.29
CA THR A 197 -14.67 6.12 -12.86
C THR A 197 -14.44 6.38 -14.34
N LEU A 198 -13.21 6.73 -14.73
CA LEU A 198 -12.86 6.97 -16.12
C LEU A 198 -13.10 5.74 -17.00
N ILE A 199 -12.77 4.56 -16.48
CA ILE A 199 -12.94 3.30 -17.21
C ILE A 199 -14.43 2.92 -17.30
N LYS A 200 -15.19 3.03 -16.22
CA LYS A 200 -16.63 2.72 -16.21
C LYS A 200 -17.46 3.66 -17.09
N GLU A 201 -17.05 4.91 -17.20
CA GLU A 201 -17.67 5.90 -18.08
C GLU A 201 -17.22 5.77 -19.55
N GLY A 202 -16.31 4.84 -19.86
CA GLY A 202 -15.78 4.65 -21.21
C GLY A 202 -14.85 5.78 -21.69
N ARG A 203 -14.37 6.62 -20.79
CA ARG A 203 -13.46 7.76 -21.04
C ARG A 203 -12.02 7.35 -21.16
N ALA A 204 -11.67 6.22 -20.56
CA ALA A 204 -10.33 5.63 -20.60
C ALA A 204 -10.41 4.10 -20.62
N THR A 205 -9.30 3.48 -20.97
CA THR A 205 -9.04 2.05 -20.80
C THR A 205 -7.94 1.88 -19.77
N ILE A 206 -7.66 0.65 -19.32
CA ILE A 206 -6.56 0.40 -18.37
C ILE A 206 -5.20 0.88 -18.94
N SER A 207 -5.02 0.84 -20.25
CA SER A 207 -3.80 1.30 -20.92
C SER A 207 -3.72 2.81 -21.10
N THR A 208 -4.81 3.54 -20.92
CA THR A 208 -4.86 5.01 -21.11
C THR A 208 -5.26 5.78 -19.86
N ALA A 209 -5.74 5.12 -18.82
CA ALA A 209 -6.15 5.75 -17.58
C ALA A 209 -4.95 6.29 -16.78
N ILE A 210 -3.82 5.58 -16.84
CA ILE A 210 -2.54 6.00 -16.27
C ILE A 210 -1.45 5.65 -17.28
N CYS A 211 -0.80 6.66 -17.84
CA CYS A 211 0.26 6.52 -18.82
C CYS A 211 1.62 6.90 -18.23
N THR A 212 1.66 7.81 -17.28
CA THR A 212 2.87 8.38 -16.71
C THR A 212 2.77 8.46 -15.19
N ARG A 213 3.91 8.71 -14.54
CA ARG A 213 3.98 8.95 -13.09
C ARG A 213 3.12 10.13 -12.66
N ASP A 214 3.00 11.14 -13.51
CA ASP A 214 2.29 12.38 -13.18
C ASP A 214 0.76 12.22 -13.25
N ASP A 215 0.27 11.06 -13.71
CA ASP A 215 -1.16 10.73 -13.72
C ASP A 215 -1.64 10.18 -12.35
N ILE A 216 -0.73 9.95 -11.41
CA ILE A 216 -0.98 9.44 -10.05
C ILE A 216 -0.85 10.58 -9.05
#